data_81e2058b5614f6102df9f95848e37cb4
#
_entry.id   81e2058b5614f6102df9f95848e37cb4
#
_cell.length_a   1.000
_cell.length_b   1.000
_cell.length_c   1.000
_cell.angle_alpha   90.00
_cell.angle_beta   90.00
_cell.angle_gamma   90.00
#
_symmetry.space_group_name_H-M   'P 1'
#
loop_
_entity.id
_entity.type
_entity.pdbx_description
1 polymer ?
#
loop_
_entity_poly.entity_id
_entity_poly.type
_entity_poly.pdbx_seq_one_letter_code
_entity_poly.pdbx_strand_id
1 'polypeptide(L)'
;MDHINYIDVAGLVFALQTEKEICVSHNFKDFIKSGCSLIVDCKSNIKKDEMEFSIPKEQLIAQDYDNEVFREKDGRYIRLYREVNGKKYYAMSRQVTKGKESVIRYLPEYEDVFCDMNQCFHLIGWEQMLAWHERLILHASCIQTEYGGILFSGVSGAGKSTQ
;
A
#
# COMPACT_ATOMS: atom_id res chain seq x y z
N MET A 1 18.55 -7.68 11.21
CA MET A 1 19.03 -6.76 10.15
C MET A 1 17.82 -6.46 9.30
N ASP A 2 17.48 -5.18 9.14
CA ASP A 2 16.25 -4.83 8.39
C ASP A 2 16.47 -5.07 6.89
N HIS A 3 15.43 -5.60 6.25
CA HIS A 3 15.38 -5.80 4.81
C HIS A 3 14.72 -4.60 4.17
N ILE A 4 15.24 -4.14 3.02
CA ILE A 4 14.66 -3.02 2.28
C ILE A 4 14.41 -3.46 0.85
N ASN A 5 13.16 -3.34 0.43
CA ASN A 5 12.74 -3.55 -0.95
C ASN A 5 12.34 -2.22 -1.59
N TYR A 6 12.79 -1.96 -2.81
CA TYR A 6 12.47 -0.77 -3.57
C TYR A 6 11.52 -1.12 -4.71
N ILE A 7 10.42 -0.39 -4.81
CA ILE A 7 9.40 -0.58 -5.85
C ILE A 7 9.18 0.74 -6.57
N ASP A 8 9.27 0.75 -7.90
CA ASP A 8 8.95 1.92 -8.72
C ASP A 8 7.51 1.80 -9.23
N VAL A 9 6.67 2.72 -8.82
CA VAL A 9 5.28 2.82 -9.30
C VAL A 9 5.04 4.21 -9.85
N ALA A 10 4.72 4.30 -11.12
CA ALA A 10 4.44 5.56 -11.81
C ALA A 10 5.58 6.60 -11.68
N GLY A 11 6.84 6.14 -11.64
CA GLY A 11 8.02 6.99 -11.49
C GLY A 11 8.28 7.47 -10.06
N LEU A 12 7.60 6.91 -9.06
CA LEU A 12 7.87 7.12 -7.64
C LEU A 12 8.50 5.88 -7.04
N VAL A 13 9.60 6.04 -6.34
CA VAL A 13 10.30 4.94 -5.66
C VAL A 13 9.81 4.82 -4.22
N PHE A 14 9.18 3.68 -3.95
CA PHE A 14 8.76 3.27 -2.61
C PHE A 14 9.83 2.38 -1.97
N ALA A 15 10.28 2.70 -0.77
CA ALA A 15 11.13 1.86 0.05
C ALA A 15 10.28 1.17 1.13
N LEU A 16 10.19 -0.15 1.09
CA LEU A 16 9.54 -0.98 2.11
C LEU A 16 10.61 -1.57 3.02
N GLN A 17 10.64 -1.14 4.26
CA GLN A 17 11.55 -1.64 5.29
C GLN A 17 10.80 -2.63 6.19
N THR A 18 11.32 -3.84 6.32
CA THR A 18 10.71 -4.94 7.09
C THR A 18 11.74 -5.62 7.97
N GLU A 19 11.27 -6.27 9.04
CA GLU A 19 12.13 -7.06 9.94
C GLU A 19 12.56 -8.40 9.30
N LYS A 20 11.73 -8.95 8.40
CA LYS A 20 12.00 -10.19 7.67
C LYS A 20 12.02 -9.93 6.16
N GLU A 21 12.66 -10.82 5.43
CA GLU A 21 12.64 -10.82 3.98
C GLU A 21 11.22 -11.02 3.45
N ILE A 22 10.83 -10.21 2.46
CA ILE A 22 9.53 -10.30 1.80
C ILE A 22 9.66 -11.14 0.54
N CYS A 23 8.74 -12.07 0.36
CA CYS A 23 8.60 -12.80 -0.89
C CYS A 23 8.04 -11.86 -1.97
N VAL A 24 8.82 -11.64 -3.02
CA VAL A 24 8.41 -10.82 -4.17
C VAL A 24 7.60 -11.71 -5.12
N SER A 25 6.29 -11.47 -5.17
CA SER A 25 5.40 -12.16 -6.09
C SER A 25 5.69 -11.80 -7.55
N HIS A 26 5.26 -12.65 -8.47
CA HIS A 26 5.47 -12.46 -9.91
C HIS A 26 4.94 -11.10 -10.40
N ASN A 27 3.85 -10.61 -9.85
CA ASN A 27 3.22 -9.34 -10.23
C ASN A 27 4.09 -8.11 -9.94
N PHE A 28 5.05 -8.20 -9.02
CA PHE A 28 5.92 -7.09 -8.63
C PHE A 28 7.32 -7.15 -9.23
N LYS A 29 7.69 -8.23 -9.91
CA LYS A 29 9.07 -8.40 -10.41
C LYS A 29 9.54 -7.25 -11.30
N ASP A 30 8.69 -6.76 -12.18
CA ASP A 30 9.03 -5.67 -13.12
C ASP A 30 9.10 -4.30 -12.44
N PHE A 31 8.54 -4.17 -11.25
CA PHE A 31 8.54 -2.93 -10.47
C PHE A 31 9.69 -2.86 -9.46
N ILE A 32 10.35 -3.99 -9.16
CA ILE A 32 11.48 -4.01 -8.22
C ILE A 32 12.67 -3.28 -8.81
N LYS A 33 13.25 -2.41 -8.00
CA LYS A 33 14.50 -1.71 -8.33
C LYS A 33 15.63 -2.21 -7.43
N SER A 34 16.82 -2.28 -8.01
CA SER A 34 18.08 -2.57 -7.30
C SER A 34 19.09 -1.47 -7.58
N GLY A 35 19.82 -1.05 -6.56
CA GLY A 35 20.91 -0.08 -6.69
C GLY A 35 21.05 0.85 -5.49
N CYS A 36 22.30 1.24 -5.22
CA CYS A 36 22.65 2.06 -4.05
C CYS A 36 22.43 3.58 -4.25
N SER A 37 21.92 4.04 -5.38
CA SER A 37 21.75 5.46 -5.72
C SER A 37 20.30 5.86 -5.97
N LEU A 38 19.34 5.07 -5.47
CA LEU A 38 17.92 5.38 -5.67
C LEU A 38 17.51 6.57 -4.79
N ILE A 39 16.85 7.53 -5.42
CA ILE A 39 16.13 8.57 -4.69
C ILE A 39 14.81 7.95 -4.25
N VAL A 40 14.56 7.89 -2.95
CA VAL A 40 13.33 7.35 -2.38
C VAL A 40 12.32 8.48 -2.19
N ASP A 41 11.16 8.35 -2.82
CA ASP A 41 10.06 9.31 -2.71
C ASP A 41 9.16 9.00 -1.51
N CYS A 42 8.87 7.72 -1.29
CA CYS A 42 8.00 7.24 -0.22
C CYS A 42 8.70 6.13 0.57
N LYS A 43 8.62 6.20 1.90
CA LYS A 43 9.16 5.17 2.80
C LYS A 43 8.07 4.59 3.68
N SER A 44 8.03 3.27 3.78
CA SER A 44 7.13 2.56 4.69
C SER A 44 7.91 1.58 5.57
N ASN A 45 7.71 1.71 6.87
CA ASN A 45 8.35 0.87 7.87
C ASN A 45 7.31 -0.10 8.43
N ILE A 46 7.52 -1.39 8.24
CA ILE A 46 6.58 -2.46 8.59
C ILE A 46 7.13 -3.23 9.78
N LYS A 47 6.40 -3.22 10.89
CA LYS A 47 6.85 -3.76 12.19
C LYS A 47 5.78 -4.57 12.89
N LYS A 48 6.19 -5.57 13.63
CA LYS A 48 5.33 -6.24 14.60
C LYS A 48 4.94 -5.31 15.75
N ASP A 49 3.73 -5.50 16.27
CA ASP A 49 3.23 -4.85 17.48
C ASP A 49 2.48 -5.90 18.32
N GLU A 50 2.79 -5.97 19.59
CA GLU A 50 2.14 -6.93 20.52
C GLU A 50 0.82 -6.41 21.09
N MET A 51 0.52 -5.10 20.88
CA MET A 51 -0.69 -4.48 21.41
C MET A 51 -1.82 -4.49 20.38
N GLU A 52 -3.02 -4.80 20.84
CA GLU A 52 -4.23 -4.68 20.04
C GLU A 52 -4.47 -3.23 19.60
N PHE A 53 -4.91 -3.07 18.35
CA PHE A 53 -5.22 -1.76 17.81
C PHE A 53 -6.59 -1.29 18.29
N SER A 54 -6.63 -0.07 18.81
CA SER A 54 -7.86 0.62 19.19
C SER A 54 -8.35 1.57 18.10
N ILE A 55 -9.65 1.81 18.04
CA ILE A 55 -10.24 2.77 17.11
C ILE A 55 -9.67 4.16 17.43
N PRO A 56 -9.09 4.86 16.43
CA PRO A 56 -8.62 6.22 16.59
C PRO A 56 -9.74 7.19 16.96
N LYS A 57 -9.37 8.27 17.67
CA LYS A 57 -10.32 9.35 18.02
C LYS A 57 -10.54 10.35 16.88
N GLU A 58 -9.80 10.16 15.81
CA GLU A 58 -9.80 10.98 14.60
C GLU A 58 -11.08 10.78 13.79
N GLN A 59 -11.33 11.66 12.85
CA GLN A 59 -12.52 11.59 12.01
C GLN A 59 -12.48 10.39 11.09
N LEU A 60 -13.44 9.48 11.19
CA LEU A 60 -13.68 8.43 10.18
C LEU A 60 -14.14 9.08 8.87
N ILE A 61 -13.44 8.82 7.78
CA ILE A 61 -13.73 9.40 6.46
C ILE A 61 -14.11 8.37 5.40
N ALA A 62 -13.70 7.12 5.58
CA ALA A 62 -14.07 6.02 4.70
C ALA A 62 -14.07 4.70 5.47
N GLN A 63 -14.93 3.78 5.06
CA GLN A 63 -15.03 2.44 5.61
C GLN A 63 -15.36 1.46 4.49
N ASP A 64 -14.67 0.32 4.50
CA ASP A 64 -14.93 -0.81 3.62
C ASP A 64 -15.10 -2.10 4.46
N TYR A 65 -15.28 -3.24 3.80
CA TYR A 65 -15.50 -4.54 4.47
C TYR A 65 -14.30 -5.01 5.30
N ASP A 66 -13.09 -4.60 4.95
CA ASP A 66 -11.82 -5.01 5.57
C ASP A 66 -11.00 -3.86 6.17
N ASN A 67 -11.38 -2.61 5.95
CA ASN A 67 -10.62 -1.48 6.47
C ASN A 67 -11.45 -0.24 6.80
N GLU A 68 -10.89 0.60 7.67
CA GLU A 68 -11.43 1.90 8.07
C GLU A 68 -10.32 2.96 7.96
N VAL A 69 -10.66 4.11 7.39
CA VAL A 69 -9.73 5.22 7.18
C VAL A 69 -10.13 6.41 8.01
N PHE A 70 -9.20 6.89 8.82
CA PHE A 70 -9.36 8.06 9.69
C PHE A 70 -8.45 9.18 9.24
N ARG A 71 -8.89 10.43 9.41
CA ARG A 71 -8.14 11.63 9.05
C ARG A 71 -7.75 12.41 10.29
N GLU A 72 -6.45 12.64 10.47
CA GLU A 72 -5.90 13.51 11.51
C GLU A 72 -6.16 14.99 11.17
N LYS A 73 -6.07 15.87 12.18
CA LYS A 73 -6.32 17.32 12.03
C LYS A 73 -5.38 17.99 11.01
N ASP A 74 -4.17 17.50 10.90
CA ASP A 74 -3.18 18.00 9.94
C ASP A 74 -3.32 17.38 8.54
N GLY A 75 -4.32 16.52 8.34
CA GLY A 75 -4.66 15.87 7.09
C GLY A 75 -3.90 14.58 6.79
N ARG A 76 -3.11 14.06 7.73
CA ARG A 76 -2.55 12.71 7.63
C ARG A 76 -3.64 11.66 7.81
N TYR A 77 -3.35 10.42 7.40
CA TYR A 77 -4.30 9.31 7.47
C TYR A 77 -3.81 8.22 8.41
N ILE A 78 -4.79 7.61 9.10
CA ILE A 78 -4.63 6.35 9.82
C ILE A 78 -5.59 5.37 9.17
N ARG A 79 -5.13 4.16 8.84
CA ARG A 79 -5.98 3.09 8.32
C ARG A 79 -5.86 1.88 9.24
N LEU A 80 -7.01 1.38 9.68
CA LEU A 80 -7.12 0.13 10.42
C LEU A 80 -7.59 -0.97 9.48
N TYR A 81 -6.99 -2.15 9.57
CA TYR A 81 -7.34 -3.33 8.80
C TYR A 81 -7.87 -4.42 9.69
N ARG A 82 -8.96 -5.05 9.27
CA ARG A 82 -9.61 -6.18 9.95
C ARG A 82 -9.80 -7.34 9.00
N GLU A 83 -9.93 -8.54 9.54
CA GLU A 83 -10.34 -9.69 8.76
C GLU A 83 -11.73 -9.48 8.16
N VAL A 84 -11.95 -10.02 6.98
CA VAL A 84 -13.29 -10.06 6.37
C VAL A 84 -14.24 -10.81 7.31
N ASN A 85 -15.31 -10.14 7.75
CA ASN A 85 -16.24 -10.59 8.80
C ASN A 85 -15.63 -10.69 10.21
N GLY A 86 -14.40 -10.25 10.42
CA GLY A 86 -13.76 -10.14 11.74
C GLY A 86 -14.13 -8.86 12.49
N LYS A 87 -14.01 -8.92 13.83
CA LYS A 87 -14.16 -7.73 14.69
C LYS A 87 -12.83 -7.17 15.16
N LYS A 88 -11.77 -7.97 15.05
CA LYS A 88 -10.41 -7.62 15.50
C LYS A 88 -9.64 -6.95 14.38
N TYR A 89 -9.00 -5.84 14.70
CA TYR A 89 -8.04 -5.22 13.80
C TYR A 89 -6.69 -5.95 13.91
N TYR A 90 -6.13 -6.35 12.78
CA TYR A 90 -4.88 -7.08 12.73
C TYR A 90 -3.69 -6.22 12.29
N ALA A 91 -3.95 -5.08 11.65
CA ALA A 91 -2.91 -4.16 11.26
C ALA A 91 -3.40 -2.69 11.27
N MET A 92 -2.43 -1.79 11.39
CA MET A 92 -2.64 -0.35 11.33
C MET A 92 -1.55 0.28 10.47
N SER A 93 -1.95 1.09 9.50
CA SER A 93 -1.05 1.99 8.77
C SER A 93 -1.27 3.42 9.22
N ARG A 94 -0.21 4.16 9.52
CA ARG A 94 -0.26 5.57 9.88
C ARG A 94 0.76 6.37 9.09
N GLN A 95 0.34 7.45 8.46
CA GLN A 95 1.26 8.40 7.86
C GLN A 95 2.02 9.17 8.94
N VAL A 96 3.34 9.18 8.85
CA VAL A 96 4.23 10.00 9.71
C VAL A 96 4.47 11.35 9.03
N THR A 97 4.80 11.31 7.75
CA THR A 97 4.96 12.49 6.90
C THR A 97 4.06 12.35 5.68
N LYS A 98 3.27 13.38 5.38
CA LYS A 98 2.33 13.39 4.24
C LYS A 98 3.04 13.03 2.94
N GLY A 99 2.52 12.00 2.25
CA GLY A 99 3.03 11.56 0.96
C GLY A 99 4.45 11.02 0.94
N LYS A 100 5.13 10.93 2.10
CA LYS A 100 6.55 10.53 2.14
C LYS A 100 6.83 9.35 3.05
N GLU A 101 6.19 9.29 4.21
CA GLU A 101 6.53 8.28 5.19
C GLU A 101 5.30 7.72 5.89
N SER A 102 5.28 6.41 6.04
CA SER A 102 4.27 5.69 6.83
C SER A 102 4.90 4.63 7.72
N VAL A 103 4.21 4.30 8.79
CA VAL A 103 4.51 3.15 9.65
C VAL A 103 3.33 2.21 9.61
N ILE A 104 3.60 0.95 9.34
CA ILE A 104 2.63 -0.13 9.40
C ILE A 104 2.98 -0.99 10.61
N ARG A 105 2.00 -1.27 11.44
CA ARG A 105 2.11 -2.18 12.58
C ARG A 105 1.12 -3.31 12.39
N TYR A 106 1.52 -4.53 12.72
CA TYR A 106 0.67 -5.72 12.62
C TYR A 106 0.85 -6.64 13.81
N LEU A 107 -0.19 -7.42 14.13
CA LEU A 107 -0.15 -8.39 15.22
C LEU A 107 0.70 -9.61 14.85
N PRO A 108 1.45 -10.21 15.81
CA PRO A 108 2.41 -11.29 15.55
C PRO A 108 1.81 -12.51 14.84
N GLU A 109 0.57 -12.85 15.11
CA GLU A 109 -0.14 -13.97 14.49
C GLU A 109 -0.38 -13.82 12.99
N TYR A 110 -0.20 -12.59 12.44
CA TYR A 110 -0.33 -12.29 11.01
C TYR A 110 1.02 -12.13 10.31
N GLU A 111 2.12 -12.53 10.94
CA GLU A 111 3.47 -12.35 10.39
C GLU A 111 3.62 -12.97 8.99
N ASP A 112 3.04 -14.16 8.75
CA ASP A 112 3.10 -14.82 7.44
C ASP A 112 2.41 -14.02 6.33
N VAL A 113 1.37 -13.25 6.67
CA VAL A 113 0.69 -12.33 5.74
C VAL A 113 1.65 -11.23 5.28
N PHE A 114 2.50 -10.74 6.20
CA PHE A 114 3.45 -9.66 5.93
C PHE A 114 4.79 -10.13 5.34
N CYS A 115 4.94 -11.43 5.07
CA CYS A 115 6.04 -11.96 4.28
C CYS A 115 5.77 -11.92 2.77
N ASP A 116 4.59 -11.47 2.33
CA ASP A 116 4.21 -11.33 0.92
C ASP A 116 4.15 -9.88 0.47
N MET A 117 4.76 -9.58 -0.68
CA MET A 117 4.85 -8.22 -1.23
C MET A 117 3.48 -7.62 -1.56
N ASN A 118 2.54 -8.42 -2.08
CA ASN A 118 1.20 -7.91 -2.41
C ASN A 118 0.50 -7.40 -1.15
N GLN A 119 0.58 -8.15 -0.05
CA GLN A 119 -0.04 -7.79 1.22
C GLN A 119 0.61 -6.54 1.82
N CYS A 120 1.94 -6.50 1.85
CA CYS A 120 2.67 -5.32 2.31
C CYS A 120 2.29 -4.09 1.50
N PHE A 121 2.26 -4.18 0.18
CA PHE A 121 1.95 -3.06 -0.68
C PHE A 121 0.51 -2.59 -0.55
N HIS A 122 -0.45 -3.51 -0.36
CA HIS A 122 -1.84 -3.16 -0.09
C HIS A 122 -1.99 -2.32 1.19
N LEU A 123 -1.19 -2.59 2.21
CA LEU A 123 -1.31 -1.98 3.53
C LEU A 123 -0.58 -0.64 3.69
N ILE A 124 0.30 -0.25 2.80
CA ILE A 124 1.02 1.03 2.91
C ILE A 124 0.16 2.27 2.63
N GLY A 125 -1.08 2.09 2.15
CA GLY A 125 -1.94 3.21 1.76
C GLY A 125 -1.39 3.96 0.55
N TRP A 126 -0.88 3.20 -0.42
CA TRP A 126 -0.21 3.74 -1.62
C TRP A 126 -1.09 4.68 -2.44
N GLU A 127 -2.42 4.51 -2.41
CA GLU A 127 -3.36 5.42 -3.06
C GLU A 127 -3.22 6.85 -2.53
N GLN A 128 -3.13 7.00 -1.20
CA GLN A 128 -2.93 8.31 -0.58
C GLN A 128 -1.52 8.85 -0.85
N MET A 129 -0.52 7.98 -0.86
CA MET A 129 0.85 8.37 -1.19
C MET A 129 0.92 8.89 -2.64
N LEU A 130 0.35 8.15 -3.59
CA LEU A 130 0.29 8.56 -5.00
C LEU A 130 -0.45 9.88 -5.18
N ALA A 131 -1.60 10.05 -4.51
CA ALA A 131 -2.37 11.29 -4.58
C ALA A 131 -1.58 12.53 -4.11
N TRP A 132 -0.77 12.40 -3.08
CA TRP A 132 0.13 13.49 -2.62
C TRP A 132 1.21 13.86 -3.65
N HIS A 133 1.55 12.94 -4.54
CA HIS A 133 2.49 13.14 -5.65
C HIS A 133 1.78 13.40 -7.00
N GLU A 134 0.50 13.83 -6.96
CA GLU A 134 -0.30 14.14 -8.16
C GLU A 134 -0.43 12.96 -9.12
N ARG A 135 -0.53 11.73 -8.57
CA ARG A 135 -0.76 10.49 -9.31
C ARG A 135 -2.15 9.95 -9.04
N LEU A 136 -2.74 9.31 -10.04
CA LEU A 136 -4.05 8.66 -9.96
C LEU A 136 -3.94 7.18 -10.24
N ILE A 137 -4.79 6.40 -9.57
CA ILE A 137 -5.00 4.99 -9.84
C ILE A 137 -6.23 4.85 -10.71
N LEU A 138 -6.07 4.16 -11.84
CA LEU A 138 -7.18 3.85 -12.73
C LEU A 138 -7.38 2.34 -12.81
N HIS A 139 -8.59 1.89 -12.51
CA HIS A 139 -9.00 0.53 -12.79
C HIS A 139 -9.31 0.40 -14.29
N ALA A 140 -8.30 0.02 -15.08
CA ALA A 140 -8.39 -0.07 -16.53
C ALA A 140 -7.55 -1.25 -17.04
N SER A 141 -7.88 -1.76 -18.22
CA SER A 141 -6.91 -2.52 -19.03
C SER A 141 -6.15 -1.55 -19.94
N CYS A 142 -4.93 -1.94 -20.33
CA CYS A 142 -4.09 -1.11 -21.19
C CYS A 142 -3.54 -1.97 -22.34
N ILE A 143 -3.57 -1.42 -23.55
CA ILE A 143 -2.89 -1.98 -24.72
C ILE A 143 -1.83 -0.99 -25.15
N GLN A 144 -0.60 -1.46 -25.33
CA GLN A 144 0.47 -0.67 -25.92
C GLN A 144 0.45 -0.80 -27.46
N THR A 145 0.47 0.32 -28.15
CA THR A 145 0.55 0.41 -29.61
C THR A 145 1.78 1.20 -30.01
N GLU A 146 2.12 1.22 -31.30
CA GLU A 146 3.17 2.08 -31.86
C GLU A 146 2.88 3.59 -31.66
N TYR A 147 1.63 3.98 -31.45
CA TYR A 147 1.21 5.37 -31.21
C TYR A 147 1.06 5.73 -29.71
N GLY A 148 1.30 4.77 -28.79
CA GLY A 148 1.17 4.97 -27.36
C GLY A 148 0.27 3.95 -26.68
N GLY A 149 -0.10 4.20 -25.42
CA GLY A 149 -0.99 3.36 -24.63
C GLY A 149 -2.47 3.73 -24.84
N ILE A 150 -3.30 2.72 -25.00
CA ILE A 150 -4.77 2.87 -25.03
C ILE A 150 -5.34 2.27 -23.75
N LEU A 151 -6.08 3.08 -22.97
CA LEU A 151 -6.71 2.65 -21.73
C LEU A 151 -8.20 2.34 -21.95
N PHE A 152 -8.64 1.16 -21.51
CA PHE A 152 -10.04 0.75 -21.50
C PHE A 152 -10.56 0.78 -20.07
N SER A 153 -11.35 1.79 -19.74
CA SER A 153 -11.98 1.93 -18.42
C SER A 153 -13.49 1.64 -18.52
N GLY A 154 -14.06 1.11 -17.46
CA GLY A 154 -15.49 0.80 -17.39
C GLY A 154 -15.84 0.07 -16.10
N VAL A 155 -17.14 -0.14 -15.86
CA VAL A 155 -17.64 -0.88 -14.69
C VAL A 155 -17.11 -2.31 -14.66
N SER A 156 -17.14 -2.94 -13.47
CA SER A 156 -16.78 -4.35 -13.33
C SER A 156 -17.67 -5.22 -14.24
N GLY A 157 -17.07 -6.20 -14.92
CA GLY A 157 -17.79 -7.06 -15.88
C GLY A 157 -17.98 -6.49 -17.30
N ALA A 158 -17.53 -5.26 -17.58
CA ALA A 158 -17.64 -4.64 -18.91
C ALA A 158 -16.69 -5.24 -19.98
N GLY A 159 -16.02 -6.37 -19.71
CA GLY A 159 -15.16 -7.06 -20.68
C GLY A 159 -13.78 -6.42 -20.92
N LYS A 160 -13.32 -5.55 -20.05
CA LYS A 160 -12.04 -4.84 -20.19
C LYS A 160 -10.83 -5.74 -20.45
N SER A 161 -10.82 -6.93 -19.86
CA SER A 161 -9.71 -7.90 -19.96
C SER A 161 -9.91 -8.95 -21.08
N THR A 162 -10.98 -8.85 -21.87
CA THR A 162 -11.36 -9.86 -22.90
C THR A 162 -11.09 -9.35 -24.32
N GLN A 163 -10.47 -8.21 -24.46
CA GLN A 163 -10.15 -7.60 -25.76
C GLN A 163 -8.78 -7.98 -26.27
#